data_731b26a076bb1aa372ef03675f73dee0
#
_entry.id   731b26a076bb1aa372ef03675f73dee0
#
_cell.length_a   1.000
_cell.length_b   1.000
_cell.length_c   1.000
_cell.angle_alpha   90.00
_cell.angle_beta   90.00
_cell.angle_gamma   90.00
#
_symmetry.space_group_name_H-M   'P 1'
#
loop_
_entity.id
_entity.type
_entity.pdbx_description
1 polymer ?
#
loop_
_entity_poly.entity_id
_entity_poly.type
_entity_poly.pdbx_seq_one_letter_code
_entity_poly.pdbx_strand_id
1 'polypeptide(L)'
;EINPSARNTIARSAEHLSAAETIYIYVLEQARKEVVVSDDRLSIGALMRFPAPETILYELLKEYGFTRLVSDDIFAALTKEPGKLFYSSTHRLLKDRDYLWITSLEKKEERTFVLDPEKGINHEPIELSFQKLVITIGFPIEKNKRIAYLDYDKLDFPLTLRTWKEGDWFIPFGMKGRKKLSDYFSDHKFSRIEKERTWLLCSGDAIVWVVGERTDNRFRIDESTKRVLIVNFLG
;
A
#
# COMPACT_ATOMS: atom_id res chain seq x y z
N GLU A 1 54.07 30.41 5.16
CA GLU A 1 53.05 31.17 5.96
C GLU A 1 51.80 31.34 5.12
N ILE A 2 50.65 30.92 5.66
CA ILE A 2 49.35 31.08 4.98
C ILE A 2 48.94 32.55 5.10
N ASN A 3 48.70 33.18 3.97
CA ASN A 3 48.30 34.59 3.91
C ASN A 3 47.07 34.86 4.81
N PRO A 4 47.15 35.78 5.80
CA PRO A 4 46.03 36.10 6.70
C PRO A 4 44.72 36.45 6.00
N SER A 5 44.79 37.10 4.79
CA SER A 5 43.59 37.38 3.99
C SER A 5 42.92 36.12 3.44
N ALA A 6 43.68 35.09 3.08
CA ALA A 6 43.14 33.79 2.64
C ALA A 6 42.38 33.09 3.76
N ARG A 7 42.90 33.13 4.99
CA ARG A 7 42.24 32.56 6.18
C ARG A 7 40.87 33.20 6.44
N ASN A 8 40.82 34.54 6.40
CA ASN A 8 39.55 35.27 6.58
C ASN A 8 38.55 35.01 5.46
N THR A 9 39.02 34.88 4.22
CA THR A 9 38.15 34.55 3.07
C THR A 9 37.57 33.14 3.20
N ILE A 10 38.37 32.15 3.60
CA ILE A 10 37.93 30.78 3.87
C ILE A 10 36.89 30.75 5.00
N ALA A 11 37.13 31.46 6.10
CA ALA A 11 36.18 31.54 7.22
C ALA A 11 34.83 32.12 6.77
N ARG A 12 34.84 33.23 6.04
CA ARG A 12 33.59 33.82 5.48
C ARG A 12 32.88 32.88 4.51
N SER A 13 33.61 32.16 3.67
CA SER A 13 33.00 31.16 2.75
C SER A 13 32.36 30.01 3.54
N ALA A 14 32.99 29.54 4.62
CA ALA A 14 32.44 28.53 5.50
C ALA A 14 31.14 28.99 6.18
N GLU A 15 31.11 30.25 6.68
CA GLU A 15 29.88 30.84 7.25
C GLU A 15 28.76 30.93 6.24
N HIS A 16 29.03 31.37 5.01
CA HIS A 16 28.02 31.42 3.93
C HIS A 16 27.52 30.04 3.54
N LEU A 17 28.39 29.03 3.46
CA LEU A 17 28.00 27.66 3.18
C LEU A 17 27.12 27.07 4.30
N SER A 18 27.47 27.32 5.55
CA SER A 18 26.67 26.88 6.71
C SER A 18 25.28 27.53 6.73
N ALA A 19 25.19 28.82 6.40
CA ALA A 19 23.89 29.50 6.28
C ALA A 19 23.05 28.92 5.12
N ALA A 20 23.69 28.63 3.97
CA ALA A 20 23.03 28.00 2.82
C ALA A 20 22.56 26.57 3.16
N GLU A 21 23.37 25.79 3.88
CA GLU A 21 23.01 24.46 4.35
C GLU A 21 21.80 24.49 5.29
N THR A 22 21.70 25.48 6.16
CA THR A 22 20.54 25.66 7.06
C THR A 22 19.26 25.85 6.24
N ILE A 23 19.30 26.70 5.21
CA ILE A 23 18.15 26.92 4.33
C ILE A 23 17.81 25.64 3.55
N TYR A 24 18.83 24.95 3.06
CA TYR A 24 18.66 23.68 2.35
C TYR A 24 17.96 22.61 3.20
N ILE A 25 18.45 22.40 4.41
CA ILE A 25 17.85 21.45 5.36
C ILE A 25 16.40 21.82 5.67
N TYR A 26 16.14 23.10 5.93
CA TYR A 26 14.78 23.58 6.19
C TYR A 26 13.83 23.26 5.02
N VAL A 27 14.24 23.54 3.78
CA VAL A 27 13.42 23.24 2.60
C VAL A 27 13.17 21.75 2.45
N LEU A 28 14.19 20.91 2.69
CA LEU A 28 14.04 19.45 2.64
C LEU A 28 13.07 18.92 3.71
N GLU A 29 13.10 19.47 4.91
CA GLU A 29 12.17 19.08 5.97
C GLU A 29 10.73 19.46 5.63
N GLN A 30 10.50 20.62 5.05
CA GLN A 30 9.17 21.01 4.56
C GLN A 30 8.72 20.12 3.41
N ALA A 31 9.61 19.85 2.46
CA ALA A 31 9.32 18.96 1.35
C ALA A 31 8.97 17.54 1.85
N ARG A 32 9.70 17.02 2.83
CA ARG A 32 9.41 15.71 3.42
C ARG A 32 7.98 15.66 4.01
N LYS A 33 7.57 16.69 4.73
CA LYS A 33 6.22 16.76 5.33
C LYS A 33 5.10 16.84 4.31
N GLU A 34 5.31 17.50 3.18
CA GLU A 34 4.27 17.72 2.17
C GLU A 34 4.27 16.67 1.06
N VAL A 35 5.45 16.18 0.67
CA VAL A 35 5.62 15.25 -0.46
C VAL A 35 5.41 13.79 -0.04
N VAL A 36 5.88 13.43 1.17
CA VAL A 36 5.74 12.06 1.70
C VAL A 36 4.32 11.89 2.24
N VAL A 37 3.52 11.11 1.54
CA VAL A 37 2.12 10.82 1.93
C VAL A 37 2.05 9.62 2.88
N SER A 38 2.94 8.65 2.70
CA SER A 38 3.14 7.48 3.55
C SER A 38 4.56 6.94 3.31
N ASP A 39 5.01 6.00 4.14
CA ASP A 39 6.38 5.43 4.07
C ASP A 39 6.78 4.91 2.68
N ASP A 40 5.81 4.65 1.84
CA ASP A 40 5.98 4.05 0.53
C ASP A 40 5.39 4.87 -0.63
N ARG A 41 4.96 6.12 -0.37
CA ARG A 41 4.26 6.92 -1.38
C ARG A 41 4.64 8.40 -1.33
N LEU A 42 5.09 8.92 -2.47
CA LEU A 42 5.40 10.34 -2.66
C LEU A 42 4.38 10.98 -3.62
N SER A 43 3.92 12.19 -3.31
CA SER A 43 3.03 12.98 -4.16
C SER A 43 3.82 13.74 -5.22
N ILE A 44 3.56 13.47 -6.50
CA ILE A 44 4.18 14.19 -7.63
C ILE A 44 3.70 15.65 -7.61
N GLY A 45 2.40 15.89 -7.42
CA GLY A 45 1.84 17.23 -7.41
C GLY A 45 2.40 18.12 -6.28
N ALA A 46 2.65 17.54 -5.09
CA ALA A 46 3.30 18.26 -4.00
C ALA A 46 4.76 18.56 -4.30
N LEU A 47 5.51 17.57 -4.81
CA LEU A 47 6.92 17.73 -5.21
C LEU A 47 7.11 18.90 -6.20
N MET A 48 6.27 18.97 -7.21
CA MET A 48 6.39 19.98 -8.28
C MET A 48 6.11 21.43 -7.83
N ARG A 49 5.62 21.63 -6.60
CA ARG A 49 5.43 22.98 -6.03
C ARG A 49 6.67 23.55 -5.38
N PHE A 50 7.66 22.72 -5.09
CA PHE A 50 8.90 23.16 -4.44
C PHE A 50 9.92 23.71 -5.44
N PRO A 51 10.82 24.59 -5.00
CA PRO A 51 11.98 24.99 -5.79
C PRO A 51 12.92 23.80 -5.97
N ALA A 52 13.54 23.67 -7.15
CA ALA A 52 14.47 22.58 -7.49
C ALA A 52 13.90 21.16 -7.18
N PRO A 53 12.72 20.78 -7.74
CA PRO A 53 12.03 19.55 -7.38
C PRO A 53 12.85 18.30 -7.73
N GLU A 54 13.74 18.34 -8.75
CA GLU A 54 14.66 17.24 -9.06
C GLU A 54 15.67 16.98 -7.95
N THR A 55 16.15 18.03 -7.27
CA THR A 55 17.07 17.88 -6.13
C THR A 55 16.35 17.32 -4.92
N ILE A 56 15.16 17.83 -4.63
CA ILE A 56 14.32 17.31 -3.54
C ILE A 56 13.97 15.85 -3.78
N LEU A 57 13.59 15.47 -4.99
CA LEU A 57 13.30 14.07 -5.33
C LEU A 57 14.51 13.18 -5.04
N TYR A 58 15.70 13.58 -5.46
CA TYR A 58 16.91 12.81 -5.18
C TYR A 58 17.15 12.66 -3.68
N GLU A 59 17.03 13.73 -2.90
CA GLU A 59 17.22 13.71 -1.45
C GLU A 59 16.21 12.80 -0.73
N LEU A 60 14.97 12.75 -1.21
CA LEU A 60 13.96 11.84 -0.68
C LEU A 60 14.20 10.38 -1.10
N LEU A 61 14.77 10.14 -2.28
CA LEU A 61 14.96 8.81 -2.83
C LEU A 61 16.27 8.14 -2.44
N LYS A 62 17.28 8.91 -2.02
CA LYS A 62 18.61 8.36 -1.67
C LYS A 62 18.56 7.39 -0.50
N GLU A 63 17.65 7.56 0.44
CA GLU A 63 17.46 6.65 1.59
C GLU A 63 16.94 5.27 1.16
N TYR A 64 16.31 5.19 -0.01
CA TYR A 64 15.86 3.95 -0.64
C TYR A 64 16.90 3.38 -1.62
N GLY A 65 18.13 3.90 -1.60
CA GLY A 65 19.24 3.41 -2.42
C GLY A 65 19.21 3.85 -3.89
N PHE A 66 18.37 4.81 -4.27
CA PHE A 66 18.38 5.35 -5.64
C PHE A 66 19.55 6.32 -5.83
N THR A 67 20.32 6.10 -6.91
CA THR A 67 21.42 6.99 -7.30
C THR A 67 20.89 8.27 -7.93
N ARG A 68 21.73 9.30 -8.01
CA ARG A 68 21.39 10.56 -8.70
C ARG A 68 20.91 10.32 -10.13
N LEU A 69 21.64 9.50 -10.89
CA LEU A 69 21.30 9.18 -12.27
C LEU A 69 19.91 8.57 -12.41
N VAL A 70 19.57 7.61 -11.55
CA VAL A 70 18.23 6.98 -11.56
C VAL A 70 17.15 7.98 -11.13
N SER A 71 17.45 8.88 -10.18
CA SER A 71 16.52 9.92 -9.75
C SER A 71 16.24 10.93 -10.87
N ASP A 72 17.24 11.28 -11.69
CA ASP A 72 17.07 12.13 -12.85
C ASP A 72 16.19 11.46 -13.92
N ASP A 73 16.35 10.15 -14.13
CA ASP A 73 15.48 9.35 -15.01
C ASP A 73 14.03 9.26 -14.49
N ILE A 74 13.86 9.15 -13.17
CA ILE A 74 12.54 9.18 -12.52
C ILE A 74 11.90 10.55 -12.74
N PHE A 75 12.64 11.63 -12.49
CA PHE A 75 12.15 13.00 -12.66
C PHE A 75 11.70 13.24 -14.10
N ALA A 76 12.51 12.86 -15.08
CA ALA A 76 12.17 12.94 -16.52
C ALA A 76 10.93 12.11 -16.92
N ALA A 77 10.53 11.14 -16.11
CA ALA A 77 9.36 10.31 -16.34
C ALA A 77 8.08 10.85 -15.66
N LEU A 78 8.16 11.85 -14.79
CA LEU A 78 7.01 12.34 -14.02
C LEU A 78 5.85 12.83 -14.91
N THR A 79 6.18 13.42 -16.06
CA THR A 79 5.21 13.94 -17.03
C THR A 79 4.78 12.93 -18.10
N LYS A 80 5.35 11.69 -18.06
CA LYS A 80 5.07 10.66 -19.07
C LYS A 80 3.97 9.70 -18.57
N GLU A 81 3.61 8.74 -19.43
CA GLU A 81 2.62 7.70 -19.12
C GLU A 81 2.92 6.95 -17.81
N PRO A 82 1.88 6.59 -17.05
CA PRO A 82 2.03 5.82 -15.83
C PRO A 82 2.49 4.38 -16.11
N GLY A 83 3.02 3.71 -15.09
CA GLY A 83 3.40 2.30 -15.15
C GLY A 83 4.90 2.05 -15.31
N LYS A 84 5.74 3.10 -15.46
CA LYS A 84 7.19 2.93 -15.55
C LYS A 84 7.78 2.53 -14.20
N LEU A 85 8.66 1.53 -14.24
CA LEU A 85 9.38 0.99 -13.09
C LEU A 85 10.84 1.42 -13.12
N PHE A 86 11.37 1.74 -11.94
CA PHE A 86 12.78 2.03 -11.69
C PHE A 86 13.25 1.18 -10.52
N TYR A 87 14.55 0.90 -10.47
CA TYR A 87 15.14 0.00 -9.48
C TYR A 87 16.36 0.62 -8.83
N SER A 88 16.48 0.43 -7.53
CA SER A 88 17.72 0.58 -6.78
C SER A 88 18.24 -0.81 -6.37
N SER A 89 19.28 -0.86 -5.56
CA SER A 89 19.77 -2.12 -4.99
C SER A 89 18.79 -2.76 -3.99
N THR A 90 17.94 -1.97 -3.35
CA THR A 90 17.07 -2.40 -2.25
C THR A 90 15.59 -2.17 -2.50
N HIS A 91 15.23 -1.27 -3.43
CA HIS A 91 13.85 -0.89 -3.70
C HIS A 91 13.54 -0.82 -5.19
N ARG A 92 12.28 -0.92 -5.51
CA ARG A 92 11.71 -0.52 -6.80
C ARG A 92 10.77 0.67 -6.59
N LEU A 93 10.69 1.51 -7.60
CA LEU A 93 9.78 2.64 -7.65
C LEU A 93 8.88 2.50 -8.87
N LEU A 94 7.57 2.57 -8.67
CA LEU A 94 6.59 2.66 -9.74
C LEU A 94 6.10 4.09 -9.86
N LYS A 95 6.25 4.70 -11.03
CA LYS A 95 5.55 5.93 -11.39
C LYS A 95 4.11 5.59 -11.78
N ASP A 96 3.15 5.92 -10.94
CA ASP A 96 1.73 5.91 -11.26
C ASP A 96 1.25 7.35 -11.55
N ARG A 97 -0.04 7.59 -11.72
CA ARG A 97 -0.61 8.89 -12.17
C ARG A 97 -0.07 10.07 -11.37
N ASP A 98 -0.47 10.16 -10.11
CA ASP A 98 -0.19 11.30 -9.25
C ASP A 98 0.86 11.00 -8.17
N TYR A 99 1.36 9.75 -8.14
CA TYR A 99 2.22 9.27 -7.07
C TYR A 99 3.39 8.45 -7.57
N LEU A 100 4.48 8.51 -6.81
CA LEU A 100 5.59 7.56 -6.88
C LEU A 100 5.44 6.56 -5.74
N TRP A 101 5.39 5.27 -6.09
CA TRP A 101 5.26 4.18 -5.14
C TRP A 101 6.59 3.48 -4.96
N ILE A 102 7.08 3.44 -3.73
CA ILE A 102 8.36 2.82 -3.38
C ILE A 102 8.05 1.48 -2.69
N THR A 103 8.71 0.41 -3.11
CA THR A 103 8.50 -0.93 -2.54
C THR A 103 9.84 -1.61 -2.39
N SER A 104 10.13 -2.19 -1.23
CA SER A 104 11.33 -2.99 -1.02
C SER A 104 11.40 -4.16 -2.02
N LEU A 105 12.61 -4.46 -2.50
CA LEU A 105 12.90 -5.63 -3.32
C LEU A 105 13.06 -6.91 -2.48
N GLU A 106 13.18 -6.79 -1.18
CA GLU A 106 13.12 -7.96 -0.32
C GLU A 106 11.82 -8.70 -0.62
N LYS A 107 11.95 -9.96 -1.01
CA LYS A 107 10.78 -10.83 -1.20
C LYS A 107 10.01 -10.78 0.12
N LYS A 108 8.82 -10.17 0.10
CA LYS A 108 7.87 -10.46 1.16
C LYS A 108 7.70 -11.98 1.11
N GLU A 109 8.22 -12.67 2.13
CA GLU A 109 7.88 -14.06 2.33
C GLU A 109 6.37 -14.17 2.20
N GLU A 110 5.89 -15.22 1.56
CA GLU A 110 4.45 -15.54 1.52
C GLU A 110 4.00 -15.81 2.96
N ARG A 111 3.74 -14.73 3.69
CA ARG A 111 3.31 -14.83 5.09
C ARG A 111 1.82 -15.11 5.09
N THR A 112 1.48 -16.26 5.62
CA THR A 112 0.09 -16.58 5.96
C THR A 112 -0.08 -16.33 7.45
N PHE A 113 -1.01 -15.45 7.78
CA PHE A 113 -1.34 -15.10 9.16
C PHE A 113 -2.58 -15.90 9.57
N VAL A 114 -2.46 -16.63 10.65
CA VAL A 114 -3.60 -17.34 11.24
C VAL A 114 -4.39 -16.36 12.09
N LEU A 115 -5.68 -16.26 11.83
CA LEU A 115 -6.58 -15.34 12.53
C LEU A 115 -7.45 -16.11 13.51
N ASP A 116 -7.64 -15.51 14.66
CA ASP A 116 -8.55 -15.99 15.70
C ASP A 116 -9.72 -15.00 15.88
N PRO A 117 -10.87 -15.25 15.25
CA PRO A 117 -12.03 -14.37 15.37
C PRO A 117 -12.56 -14.18 16.80
N GLU A 118 -12.26 -15.09 17.72
CA GLU A 118 -12.70 -14.98 19.13
C GLU A 118 -11.94 -13.87 19.88
N LYS A 119 -10.78 -13.43 19.37
CA LYS A 119 -10.04 -12.27 19.92
C LYS A 119 -10.68 -10.92 19.60
N GLY A 120 -11.66 -10.89 18.71
CA GLY A 120 -12.42 -9.71 18.33
C GLY A 120 -11.68 -8.75 17.40
N ILE A 121 -10.40 -8.44 17.62
CA ILE A 121 -9.59 -7.56 16.76
C ILE A 121 -8.24 -8.21 16.45
N ASN A 122 -7.85 -8.12 15.21
CA ASN A 122 -6.51 -8.48 14.72
C ASN A 122 -5.84 -7.22 14.15
N HIS A 123 -4.63 -6.92 14.61
CA HIS A 123 -3.93 -5.69 14.22
C HIS A 123 -2.90 -5.91 13.10
N GLU A 124 -2.41 -7.13 12.90
CA GLU A 124 -1.38 -7.45 11.92
C GLU A 124 -1.83 -8.55 10.95
N PRO A 125 -1.47 -8.46 9.68
CA PRO A 125 -0.74 -7.39 8.97
C PRO A 125 -1.63 -6.22 8.53
N ILE A 126 -2.92 -6.33 8.75
CA ILE A 126 -3.95 -5.29 8.57
C ILE A 126 -4.94 -5.36 9.72
N GLU A 127 -5.58 -4.25 10.01
CA GLU A 127 -6.51 -4.18 11.12
C GLU A 127 -7.90 -4.70 10.70
N LEU A 128 -8.29 -5.83 11.28
CA LEU A 128 -9.59 -6.47 11.09
C LEU A 128 -10.31 -6.62 12.43
N SER A 129 -11.58 -6.27 12.49
CA SER A 129 -12.43 -6.64 13.62
C SER A 129 -13.39 -7.74 13.24
N PHE A 130 -13.68 -8.62 14.20
CA PHE A 130 -14.55 -9.76 14.05
C PHE A 130 -15.71 -9.70 15.04
N GLN A 131 -16.92 -9.97 14.57
CA GLN A 131 -18.10 -10.06 15.41
C GLN A 131 -18.95 -11.24 14.96
N LYS A 132 -19.24 -12.15 15.88
CA LYS A 132 -20.12 -13.28 15.64
C LYS A 132 -21.50 -13.01 16.24
N LEU A 133 -22.52 -13.15 15.43
CA LEU A 133 -23.90 -12.94 15.84
C LEU A 133 -24.79 -14.10 15.43
N VAL A 134 -25.80 -14.39 16.26
CA VAL A 134 -26.95 -15.21 15.85
C VAL A 134 -27.95 -14.27 15.18
N ILE A 135 -28.39 -14.62 13.98
CA ILE A 135 -29.27 -13.78 13.18
C ILE A 135 -30.62 -14.47 12.93
N THR A 136 -31.62 -13.65 12.64
CA THR A 136 -32.94 -14.09 12.20
C THR A 136 -33.21 -13.59 10.77
N ILE A 137 -34.27 -14.09 10.15
CA ILE A 137 -34.70 -13.65 8.82
C ILE A 137 -34.90 -12.14 8.80
N GLY A 138 -34.33 -11.48 7.77
CA GLY A 138 -34.39 -10.01 7.64
C GLY A 138 -33.23 -9.26 8.29
N PHE A 139 -32.15 -9.96 8.67
CA PHE A 139 -30.94 -9.31 9.17
C PHE A 139 -30.42 -8.27 8.17
N PRO A 140 -30.21 -7.01 8.60
CA PRO A 140 -29.79 -5.95 7.71
C PRO A 140 -28.34 -6.13 7.27
N ILE A 141 -28.08 -6.04 5.96
CA ILE A 141 -26.74 -6.09 5.38
C ILE A 141 -26.40 -4.71 4.88
N GLU A 142 -25.34 -4.12 5.41
CA GLU A 142 -24.80 -2.88 4.90
C GLU A 142 -24.02 -3.13 3.59
N LYS A 143 -24.29 -2.30 2.55
CA LYS A 143 -23.56 -2.35 1.28
C LYS A 143 -22.24 -1.57 1.39
N ASN A 144 -21.27 -2.13 2.09
CA ASN A 144 -19.97 -1.55 2.29
C ASN A 144 -18.89 -2.59 1.93
N LYS A 145 -17.99 -2.24 1.03
CA LYS A 145 -16.89 -3.14 0.62
C LYS A 145 -15.91 -3.47 1.75
N ARG A 146 -15.86 -2.63 2.78
CA ARG A 146 -14.99 -2.81 3.95
C ARG A 146 -15.62 -3.73 5.00
N ILE A 147 -16.83 -4.21 4.78
CA ILE A 147 -17.54 -5.11 5.68
C ILE A 147 -17.90 -6.39 4.94
N ALA A 148 -17.45 -7.52 5.44
CA ALA A 148 -17.84 -8.83 4.97
C ALA A 148 -18.86 -9.46 5.92
N TYR A 149 -19.98 -9.93 5.38
CA TYR A 149 -20.98 -10.72 6.09
C TYR A 149 -20.88 -12.16 5.59
N LEU A 150 -20.39 -13.06 6.42
CA LEU A 150 -20.10 -14.44 6.06
C LEU A 150 -20.96 -15.39 6.89
N ASP A 151 -21.51 -16.42 6.24
CA ASP A 151 -22.20 -17.50 6.94
C ASP A 151 -21.17 -18.28 7.77
N TYR A 152 -21.27 -18.15 9.11
CA TYR A 152 -20.32 -18.74 10.03
C TYR A 152 -20.24 -20.26 9.91
N ASP A 153 -21.37 -20.91 9.61
CA ASP A 153 -21.49 -22.36 9.54
C ASP A 153 -20.89 -22.95 8.25
N LYS A 154 -20.58 -22.09 7.25
CA LYS A 154 -19.89 -22.46 6.03
C LYS A 154 -18.37 -22.27 6.08
N LEU A 155 -17.85 -21.76 7.21
CA LEU A 155 -16.42 -21.45 7.36
C LEU A 155 -15.69 -22.62 8.05
N ASP A 156 -14.53 -22.95 7.51
CA ASP A 156 -13.55 -23.83 8.11
C ASP A 156 -12.55 -22.99 8.90
N PHE A 157 -12.31 -23.30 10.15
CA PHE A 157 -11.37 -22.59 11.01
C PHE A 157 -10.07 -23.38 11.22
N PRO A 158 -8.91 -22.72 11.42
CA PRO A 158 -8.75 -21.28 11.57
C PRO A 158 -8.87 -20.54 10.25
N LEU A 159 -9.33 -19.28 10.29
CA LEU A 159 -9.24 -18.39 9.15
C LEU A 159 -7.79 -17.96 8.95
N THR A 160 -7.43 -17.67 7.70
CA THR A 160 -6.10 -17.20 7.37
C THR A 160 -6.16 -15.92 6.53
N LEU A 161 -5.14 -15.09 6.66
CA LEU A 161 -4.96 -13.88 5.87
C LEU A 161 -3.66 -14.00 5.09
N ARG A 162 -3.72 -13.84 3.78
CA ARG A 162 -2.56 -13.90 2.89
C ARG A 162 -2.67 -12.94 1.72
N THR A 163 -1.58 -12.67 1.08
CA THR A 163 -1.58 -12.00 -0.24
C THR A 163 -2.02 -12.97 -1.33
N TRP A 164 -2.47 -12.43 -2.46
CA TRP A 164 -2.87 -13.23 -3.60
C TRP A 164 -1.65 -13.85 -4.31
N LYS A 165 -1.90 -14.95 -5.01
CA LYS A 165 -0.91 -15.65 -5.85
C LYS A 165 -1.52 -16.03 -7.18
N GLU A 166 -0.65 -16.30 -8.15
CA GLU A 166 -1.10 -16.75 -9.46
C GLU A 166 -1.90 -18.06 -9.35
N GLY A 167 -2.99 -18.13 -10.09
CA GLY A 167 -3.92 -19.26 -10.02
C GLY A 167 -5.08 -19.07 -9.05
N ASP A 168 -5.03 -18.09 -8.15
CA ASP A 168 -6.14 -17.80 -7.25
C ASP A 168 -7.44 -17.49 -7.99
N TRP A 169 -8.53 -18.03 -7.47
CA TRP A 169 -9.87 -17.80 -7.98
C TRP A 169 -10.89 -17.75 -6.85
N PHE A 170 -12.00 -17.09 -7.11
CA PHE A 170 -13.15 -17.07 -6.21
C PHE A 170 -14.45 -16.96 -7.04
N ILE A 171 -15.60 -17.03 -6.39
CA ILE A 171 -16.89 -16.77 -7.01
C ILE A 171 -17.38 -15.43 -6.46
N PRO A 172 -17.24 -14.30 -7.18
CA PRO A 172 -17.65 -13.00 -6.67
C PRO A 172 -19.12 -13.00 -6.24
N PHE A 173 -19.43 -12.38 -5.12
CA PHE A 173 -20.80 -12.27 -4.61
C PHE A 173 -21.77 -11.80 -5.71
N GLY A 174 -22.85 -12.55 -5.89
CA GLY A 174 -23.85 -12.33 -6.94
C GLY A 174 -23.56 -13.02 -8.28
N MET A 175 -22.40 -13.67 -8.43
CA MET A 175 -22.04 -14.46 -9.60
C MET A 175 -22.19 -15.96 -9.34
N LYS A 176 -22.35 -16.74 -10.43
CA LYS A 176 -22.44 -18.22 -10.33
C LYS A 176 -21.16 -18.93 -10.77
N GLY A 177 -20.29 -18.25 -11.50
CA GLY A 177 -19.07 -18.81 -12.08
C GLY A 177 -17.81 -18.42 -11.33
N ARG A 178 -16.79 -19.30 -11.42
CA ARG A 178 -15.43 -18.99 -10.92
C ARG A 178 -14.83 -17.87 -11.74
N LYS A 179 -14.14 -16.94 -11.07
CA LYS A 179 -13.38 -15.87 -11.68
C LYS A 179 -11.95 -15.92 -11.18
N LYS A 180 -10.98 -15.96 -12.08
CA LYS A 180 -9.56 -15.80 -11.69
C LYS A 180 -9.37 -14.44 -11.04
N LEU A 181 -8.60 -14.39 -9.98
CA LEU A 181 -8.36 -13.13 -9.27
C LEU A 181 -7.58 -12.13 -10.13
N SER A 182 -6.68 -12.62 -11.00
CA SER A 182 -5.99 -11.82 -12.01
C SER A 182 -6.96 -11.08 -12.95
N ASP A 183 -8.01 -11.78 -13.39
CA ASP A 183 -9.02 -11.21 -14.28
C ASP A 183 -9.93 -10.21 -13.53
N TYR A 184 -10.29 -10.55 -12.28
CA TYR A 184 -11.03 -9.64 -11.41
C TYR A 184 -10.29 -8.31 -11.24
N PHE A 185 -9.00 -8.36 -10.94
CA PHE A 185 -8.15 -7.17 -10.81
C PHE A 185 -8.06 -6.36 -12.11
N SER A 186 -7.96 -7.04 -13.25
CA SER A 186 -7.87 -6.37 -14.56
C SER A 186 -9.17 -5.66 -14.91
N ASP A 187 -10.33 -6.30 -14.70
CA ASP A 187 -11.64 -5.72 -14.94
C ASP A 187 -11.92 -4.49 -14.06
N HIS A 188 -11.39 -4.49 -12.82
CA HIS A 188 -11.53 -3.39 -11.88
C HIS A 188 -10.39 -2.38 -11.95
N LYS A 189 -9.49 -2.52 -12.96
CA LYS A 189 -8.38 -1.59 -13.24
C LYS A 189 -7.40 -1.42 -12.06
N PHE A 190 -7.19 -2.49 -11.29
CA PHE A 190 -6.19 -2.47 -10.23
C PHE A 190 -4.80 -2.21 -10.82
N SER A 191 -4.11 -1.24 -10.26
CA SER A 191 -2.68 -1.05 -10.51
C SER A 191 -1.87 -2.25 -9.99
N ARG A 192 -0.63 -2.37 -10.43
CA ARG A 192 0.25 -3.46 -9.97
C ARG A 192 0.43 -3.45 -8.45
N ILE A 193 0.55 -2.26 -7.86
CA ILE A 193 0.72 -2.11 -6.40
C ILE A 193 -0.55 -2.49 -5.64
N GLU A 194 -1.72 -2.06 -6.11
CA GLU A 194 -2.98 -2.44 -5.48
C GLU A 194 -3.15 -3.96 -5.47
N LYS A 195 -2.78 -4.65 -6.57
CA LYS A 195 -2.77 -6.11 -6.61
C LYS A 195 -1.85 -6.70 -5.53
N GLU A 196 -0.62 -6.20 -5.42
CA GLU A 196 0.40 -6.69 -4.48
C GLU A 196 0.06 -6.42 -3.01
N ARG A 197 -0.81 -5.43 -2.75
CA ARG A 197 -1.28 -5.04 -1.41
C ARG A 197 -2.62 -5.64 -1.04
N THR A 198 -3.29 -6.26 -1.98
CA THR A 198 -4.58 -6.87 -1.72
C THR A 198 -4.42 -8.10 -0.85
N TRP A 199 -5.10 -8.09 0.29
CA TRP A 199 -5.17 -9.21 1.20
C TRP A 199 -6.38 -10.07 0.90
N LEU A 200 -6.24 -11.36 1.12
CA LEU A 200 -7.28 -12.36 0.98
C LEU A 200 -7.56 -12.99 2.35
N LEU A 201 -8.79 -12.90 2.79
CA LEU A 201 -9.28 -13.71 3.90
C LEU A 201 -9.69 -15.07 3.35
N CYS A 202 -9.16 -16.13 3.94
CA CYS A 202 -9.36 -17.51 3.49
C CYS A 202 -9.91 -18.39 4.60
N SER A 203 -10.70 -19.40 4.21
CA SER A 203 -11.20 -20.49 5.02
C SER A 203 -10.70 -21.78 4.38
N GLY A 204 -9.75 -22.48 5.02
CA GLY A 204 -8.97 -23.50 4.35
C GLY A 204 -8.29 -22.93 3.09
N ASP A 205 -8.43 -23.62 1.96
CA ASP A 205 -7.90 -23.16 0.65
C ASP A 205 -8.82 -22.16 -0.07
N ALA A 206 -10.04 -21.93 0.42
CA ALA A 206 -11.01 -21.11 -0.25
C ALA A 206 -10.88 -19.63 0.14
N ILE A 207 -10.84 -18.75 -0.84
CA ILE A 207 -10.96 -17.31 -0.63
C ILE A 207 -12.40 -17.03 -0.22
N VAL A 208 -12.60 -16.39 0.95
CA VAL A 208 -13.92 -15.98 1.42
C VAL A 208 -14.18 -14.49 1.21
N TRP A 209 -13.10 -13.69 1.19
CA TRP A 209 -13.18 -12.27 0.95
C TRP A 209 -11.89 -11.71 0.33
N VAL A 210 -12.01 -10.99 -0.76
CA VAL A 210 -10.97 -10.08 -1.23
C VAL A 210 -11.14 -8.83 -0.39
N VAL A 211 -10.26 -8.62 0.58
CA VAL A 211 -10.44 -7.63 1.66
C VAL A 211 -10.61 -6.22 1.10
N GLY A 212 -11.64 -5.54 1.54
CA GLY A 212 -11.99 -4.21 1.06
C GLY A 212 -12.64 -4.17 -0.33
N GLU A 213 -12.91 -5.34 -0.95
CA GLU A 213 -13.47 -5.43 -2.29
C GLU A 213 -14.74 -6.28 -2.38
N ARG A 214 -14.62 -7.60 -2.42
CA ARG A 214 -15.75 -8.47 -2.69
C ARG A 214 -15.64 -9.81 -1.94
N THR A 215 -16.74 -10.25 -1.33
CA THR A 215 -16.87 -11.57 -0.73
C THR A 215 -17.11 -12.66 -1.79
N ASP A 216 -16.80 -13.89 -1.42
CA ASP A 216 -17.12 -15.06 -2.24
C ASP A 216 -18.58 -15.48 -2.00
N ASN A 217 -19.28 -15.77 -3.11
CA ASN A 217 -20.70 -16.11 -3.11
C ASN A 217 -21.03 -17.42 -2.38
N ARG A 218 -20.05 -18.33 -2.22
CA ARG A 218 -20.24 -19.61 -1.51
C ARG A 218 -20.51 -19.40 -0.03
N PHE A 219 -19.88 -18.36 0.54
CA PHE A 219 -19.93 -18.06 1.99
C PHE A 219 -20.94 -16.95 2.32
N ARG A 220 -21.79 -16.59 1.35
CA ARG A 220 -22.84 -15.60 1.58
C ARG A 220 -23.84 -16.06 2.62
N ILE A 221 -24.43 -15.10 3.31
CA ILE A 221 -25.61 -15.35 4.13
C ILE A 221 -26.84 -15.51 3.23
N ASP A 222 -27.72 -16.41 3.64
CA ASP A 222 -29.00 -16.72 2.99
C ASP A 222 -30.08 -17.00 4.04
N GLU A 223 -31.28 -17.38 3.62
CA GLU A 223 -32.43 -17.63 4.51
C GLU A 223 -32.20 -18.77 5.51
N SER A 224 -31.26 -19.67 5.24
CA SER A 224 -30.91 -20.78 6.12
C SER A 224 -29.84 -20.43 7.15
N THR A 225 -29.15 -19.30 7.00
CA THR A 225 -28.04 -18.87 7.85
C THR A 225 -28.53 -18.54 9.26
N LYS A 226 -27.97 -19.20 10.26
CA LYS A 226 -28.28 -18.97 11.68
C LYS A 226 -27.25 -18.09 12.37
N ARG A 227 -25.99 -18.19 11.97
CA ARG A 227 -24.88 -17.47 12.56
C ARG A 227 -24.11 -16.71 11.48
N VAL A 228 -23.81 -15.46 11.72
CA VAL A 228 -23.00 -14.63 10.83
C VAL A 228 -21.69 -14.27 11.49
N LEU A 229 -20.61 -14.32 10.73
CA LEU A 229 -19.35 -13.64 11.05
C LEU A 229 -19.30 -12.33 10.28
N ILE A 230 -19.27 -11.22 11.01
CA ILE A 230 -19.05 -9.89 10.46
C ILE A 230 -17.57 -9.58 10.59
N VAL A 231 -16.93 -9.25 9.48
CA VAL A 231 -15.52 -8.86 9.47
C VAL A 231 -15.42 -7.45 8.91
N ASN A 232 -14.88 -6.51 9.71
CA ASN A 232 -14.67 -5.13 9.28
C ASN A 232 -13.18 -4.90 9.01
N PHE A 233 -12.87 -4.30 7.90
CA PHE A 233 -11.54 -3.79 7.57
C PHE A 233 -11.43 -2.35 8.05
N LEU A 234 -10.58 -2.12 9.06
CA LEU A 234 -10.45 -0.84 9.74
C LEU A 234 -9.38 0.06 9.07
N GLY A 235 -8.37 -0.54 8.41
CA GLY A 235 -7.36 0.23 7.69
C GLY A 235 -6.09 -0.55 7.41
#